data_016d79ace72ea19d9c587297c8747bc9
#
_entry.id   016d79ace72ea19d9c587297c8747bc9
#
_cell.length_a   1.000
_cell.length_b   1.000
_cell.length_c   1.000
_cell.angle_alpha   90.00
_cell.angle_beta   90.00
_cell.angle_gamma   90.00
#
_symmetry.space_group_name_H-M   'P 1'
#
loop_
_entity.id
_entity.type
_entity.pdbx_description
1 polymer ?
#
loop_
_entity_poly.entity_id
_entity_poly.type
_entity_poly.pdbx_seq_one_letter_code
_entity_poly.pdbx_strand_id
1 'polypeptide(L)'
;KEACYTRFAPANKEGVIPKVLYANWRNAVRPEEVEVIPLLNPLSPWTDLQTQVKKGKRKFAVVSRVPTPDSTYYPIPYYAALFKGKWYNIKQLIGIAKEAKLRNSAPIKYHIEIAKTFWANIFKAEGITDRVKQQERVNEEKDNIINFLTGMENSGKVLFSEFYVSPNGEEQHDVVINKIETDKEGGDWATDIIEAVNMMCFTMRVHSNLVGSVPGKSQTNNSGSDKRELYTIAQALQKPYHDLLFNVHRLIIRFNKWNGAFPDCPFIQLTTLDENKDAKQVSMKPSKNEEK
;
A
#
# COMPACT_ATOMS: atom_id res chain seq x y z
N LYS A 1 -13.37 28.23 0.00
CA LYS A 1 -13.84 27.72 1.31
C LYS A 1 -13.41 26.28 1.48
N GLU A 2 -12.95 25.91 2.66
CA GLU A 2 -12.50 24.55 2.95
C GLU A 2 -13.68 23.58 3.04
N ALA A 3 -13.54 22.40 2.45
CA ALA A 3 -14.59 21.39 2.40
C ALA A 3 -15.00 20.89 3.80
N CYS A 4 -14.06 20.83 4.75
CA CYS A 4 -14.34 20.40 6.13
C CYS A 4 -15.30 21.33 6.88
N TYR A 5 -15.36 22.59 6.49
CA TYR A 5 -16.27 23.58 7.07
C TYR A 5 -17.58 23.75 6.29
N THR A 6 -17.75 23.00 5.21
CA THR A 6 -18.92 23.07 4.35
C THR A 6 -19.84 21.88 4.60
N ARG A 7 -21.14 22.14 4.74
CA ARG A 7 -22.20 21.13 4.83
C ARG A 7 -23.29 21.44 3.82
N PHE A 8 -23.87 20.40 3.23
CA PHE A 8 -25.03 20.55 2.38
C PHE A 8 -26.30 20.74 3.21
N ALA A 9 -27.16 21.65 2.78
CA ALA A 9 -28.51 21.69 3.30
C ALA A 9 -29.33 20.50 2.78
N PRO A 10 -30.44 20.14 3.42
CA PRO A 10 -31.31 19.10 2.93
C PRO A 10 -31.76 19.36 1.48
N ALA A 11 -31.85 18.28 0.69
CA ALA A 11 -32.39 18.35 -0.66
C ALA A 11 -33.89 18.70 -0.61
N ASN A 12 -34.35 19.41 -1.63
CA ASN A 12 -35.77 19.70 -1.83
C ASN A 12 -36.53 18.44 -2.31
N LYS A 13 -37.85 18.58 -2.53
CA LYS A 13 -38.68 17.45 -3.00
C LYS A 13 -38.26 16.92 -4.37
N GLU A 14 -37.53 17.68 -5.14
CA GLU A 14 -37.01 17.33 -6.46
C GLU A 14 -35.60 16.72 -6.38
N GLY A 15 -35.06 16.51 -5.18
CA GLY A 15 -33.71 15.98 -4.98
C GLY A 15 -32.58 16.98 -5.18
N VAL A 16 -32.91 18.27 -5.39
CA VAL A 16 -31.89 19.30 -5.61
C VAL A 16 -31.51 19.95 -4.28
N ILE A 17 -30.22 20.08 -4.04
CA ILE A 17 -29.66 20.74 -2.86
C ILE A 17 -29.58 22.25 -3.13
N PRO A 18 -30.34 23.09 -2.43
CA PRO A 18 -30.46 24.50 -2.79
C PRO A 18 -29.33 25.39 -2.28
N LYS A 19 -28.63 24.97 -1.23
CA LYS A 19 -27.65 25.80 -0.54
C LYS A 19 -26.62 24.95 0.22
N VAL A 20 -25.50 25.56 0.53
CA VAL A 20 -24.48 25.03 1.44
C VAL A 20 -24.36 25.94 2.65
N LEU A 21 -24.00 25.31 3.77
CA LEU A 21 -23.80 25.94 5.07
C LEU A 21 -22.31 25.91 5.36
N TYR A 22 -21.72 27.06 5.65
CA TYR A 22 -20.31 27.18 5.95
C TYR A 22 -20.13 27.70 7.39
N ALA A 23 -19.49 26.93 8.23
CA ALA A 23 -19.20 27.27 9.62
C ALA A 23 -18.06 26.38 10.19
N ASN A 24 -17.54 26.75 11.35
CA ASN A 24 -16.59 25.92 12.06
C ASN A 24 -17.29 24.82 12.88
N TRP A 25 -17.63 23.72 12.21
CA TRP A 25 -18.38 22.59 12.78
C TRP A 25 -17.61 21.78 13.84
N ARG A 26 -16.36 22.14 14.13
CA ARG A 26 -15.58 21.48 15.21
C ARG A 26 -16.04 21.92 16.60
N ASN A 27 -16.63 23.11 16.69
CA ASN A 27 -17.15 23.70 17.91
C ASN A 27 -18.68 23.77 17.87
N ALA A 28 -19.30 24.09 19.00
CA ALA A 28 -20.72 24.44 19.02
C ALA A 28 -20.92 25.72 18.16
N VAL A 29 -21.78 25.64 17.14
CA VAL A 29 -21.99 26.69 16.17
C VAL A 29 -23.34 27.36 16.44
N ARG A 30 -23.35 28.68 16.57
CA ARG A 30 -24.57 29.47 16.70
C ARG A 30 -25.16 29.74 15.31
N PRO A 31 -26.47 29.90 15.18
CA PRO A 31 -27.12 30.17 13.89
C PRO A 31 -26.54 31.38 13.14
N GLU A 32 -26.17 32.44 13.85
CA GLU A 32 -25.56 33.65 13.28
C GLU A 32 -24.14 33.45 12.73
N GLU A 33 -23.44 32.42 13.16
CA GLU A 33 -22.08 32.09 12.70
C GLU A 33 -22.09 31.26 11.41
N VAL A 34 -23.28 30.86 10.95
CA VAL A 34 -23.45 30.04 9.75
C VAL A 34 -23.61 30.91 8.50
N GLU A 35 -22.61 30.91 7.65
CA GLU A 35 -22.76 31.55 6.33
C GLU A 35 -23.54 30.62 5.40
N VAL A 36 -24.66 31.13 4.87
CA VAL A 36 -25.52 30.42 3.92
C VAL A 36 -25.17 30.85 2.50
N ILE A 37 -24.71 29.93 1.66
CA ILE A 37 -24.28 30.18 0.28
C ILE A 37 -25.23 29.44 -0.68
N PRO A 38 -25.87 30.09 -1.63
CA PRO A 38 -26.66 29.41 -2.66
C PRO A 38 -25.81 28.42 -3.44
N LEU A 39 -26.33 27.23 -3.67
CA LEU A 39 -25.67 26.19 -4.48
C LEU A 39 -26.31 26.22 -5.88
N LEU A 40 -25.49 26.31 -6.91
CA LEU A 40 -25.98 26.22 -8.28
C LEU A 40 -26.44 24.81 -8.59
N ASN A 41 -27.55 24.69 -9.31
CA ASN A 41 -28.09 23.40 -9.73
C ASN A 41 -27.08 22.67 -10.61
N PRO A 42 -26.59 21.49 -10.22
CA PRO A 42 -25.59 20.75 -10.99
C PRO A 42 -26.05 20.35 -12.40
N LEU A 43 -27.36 20.17 -12.59
CA LEU A 43 -27.91 19.74 -13.87
C LEU A 43 -28.03 20.95 -14.87
N SER A 44 -28.16 22.16 -14.35
CA SER A 44 -28.29 23.35 -15.19
C SER A 44 -27.56 24.56 -14.56
N PRO A 45 -26.25 24.47 -14.31
CA PRO A 45 -25.54 25.49 -13.53
C PRO A 45 -25.51 26.86 -14.18
N TRP A 46 -25.49 26.92 -15.50
CA TRP A 46 -25.48 28.18 -16.24
C TRP A 46 -26.80 28.92 -16.11
N THR A 47 -27.94 28.27 -16.35
CA THR A 47 -29.26 28.85 -16.27
C THR A 47 -29.57 29.31 -14.85
N ASP A 48 -29.18 28.50 -13.86
CA ASP A 48 -29.37 28.85 -12.46
C ASP A 48 -28.51 30.08 -12.07
N LEU A 49 -27.23 30.11 -12.50
CA LEU A 49 -26.34 31.24 -12.29
C LEU A 49 -26.99 32.56 -12.81
N GLN A 50 -27.50 32.54 -14.04
CA GLN A 50 -28.17 33.71 -14.61
C GLN A 50 -29.39 34.15 -13.78
N THR A 51 -30.17 33.20 -13.31
CA THR A 51 -31.33 33.43 -12.46
C THR A 51 -30.97 34.05 -11.12
N GLN A 52 -29.93 33.47 -10.46
CA GLN A 52 -29.46 33.96 -9.17
C GLN A 52 -28.82 35.34 -9.26
N VAL A 53 -28.07 35.63 -10.32
CA VAL A 53 -27.50 36.96 -10.58
C VAL A 53 -28.62 38.01 -10.78
N LYS A 54 -29.67 37.69 -11.55
CA LYS A 54 -30.85 38.56 -11.69
C LYS A 54 -31.54 38.85 -10.35
N LYS A 55 -31.50 37.91 -9.40
CA LYS A 55 -31.97 38.06 -8.02
C LYS A 55 -31.00 38.83 -7.11
N GLY A 56 -29.95 39.43 -7.66
CA GLY A 56 -28.95 40.20 -6.92
C GLY A 56 -27.97 39.41 -6.07
N LYS A 57 -27.92 38.08 -6.20
CA LYS A 57 -26.96 37.27 -5.49
C LYS A 57 -25.55 37.41 -6.12
N ARG A 58 -24.52 37.52 -5.27
CA ARG A 58 -23.13 37.73 -5.70
C ARG A 58 -22.19 36.61 -5.30
N LYS A 59 -22.61 35.72 -4.42
CA LYS A 59 -21.83 34.54 -3.97
C LYS A 59 -22.60 33.28 -4.32
N PHE A 60 -21.89 32.29 -4.88
CA PHE A 60 -22.44 30.99 -5.27
C PHE A 60 -21.47 29.89 -4.91
N ALA A 61 -22.01 28.74 -4.60
CA ALA A 61 -21.26 27.50 -4.54
C ALA A 61 -21.52 26.66 -5.81
N VAL A 62 -20.50 25.98 -6.27
CA VAL A 62 -20.58 25.03 -7.40
C VAL A 62 -20.14 23.69 -6.89
N VAL A 63 -20.93 22.65 -7.16
CA VAL A 63 -20.53 21.28 -6.85
C VAL A 63 -19.70 20.74 -8.00
N SER A 64 -18.50 20.29 -7.67
CA SER A 64 -17.65 19.54 -8.56
C SER A 64 -17.36 18.19 -7.90
N ARG A 65 -18.09 17.13 -8.32
CA ARG A 65 -17.99 15.80 -7.72
C ARG A 65 -18.21 14.72 -8.77
N VAL A 66 -17.57 13.58 -8.57
CA VAL A 66 -17.90 12.37 -9.33
C VAL A 66 -19.24 11.82 -8.83
N PRO A 67 -20.22 11.61 -9.69
CA PRO A 67 -21.49 11.00 -9.29
C PRO A 67 -21.21 9.61 -8.70
N THR A 68 -21.78 9.35 -7.53
CA THR A 68 -21.73 8.02 -6.91
C THR A 68 -23.16 7.52 -6.74
N PRO A 69 -23.53 6.36 -7.28
CA PRO A 69 -24.83 5.75 -7.03
C PRO A 69 -25.11 5.67 -5.52
N ASP A 70 -26.34 5.85 -5.13
CA ASP A 70 -26.82 5.82 -3.74
C ASP A 70 -26.23 6.87 -2.80
N SER A 71 -25.55 7.88 -3.33
CA SER A 71 -24.96 8.96 -2.54
C SER A 71 -25.38 10.32 -3.03
N THR A 72 -26.40 10.91 -2.37
CA THR A 72 -26.97 12.20 -2.74
C THR A 72 -26.05 13.37 -2.37
N TYR A 73 -25.40 13.33 -1.22
CA TYR A 73 -24.66 14.46 -0.68
C TYR A 73 -23.15 14.36 -0.92
N TYR A 74 -22.53 13.29 -0.43
CA TYR A 74 -21.08 13.12 -0.45
C TYR A 74 -20.72 11.90 -1.29
N PRO A 75 -19.97 12.08 -2.37
CA PRO A 75 -19.53 10.96 -3.18
C PRO A 75 -18.57 10.08 -2.38
N ILE A 76 -18.66 8.79 -2.60
CA ILE A 76 -17.67 7.86 -2.08
C ILE A 76 -16.46 7.92 -3.01
N PRO A 77 -15.26 8.28 -2.52
CA PRO A 77 -14.08 8.29 -3.35
C PRO A 77 -13.74 6.86 -3.82
N TYR A 78 -13.27 6.71 -5.05
CA TYR A 78 -12.97 5.39 -5.63
C TYR A 78 -11.96 4.59 -4.79
N TYR A 79 -11.00 5.27 -4.16
CA TYR A 79 -10.02 4.63 -3.29
C TYR A 79 -10.62 4.09 -1.97
N ALA A 80 -11.87 4.41 -1.64
CA ALA A 80 -12.54 3.83 -0.48
C ALA A 80 -12.69 2.31 -0.59
N ALA A 81 -12.67 1.77 -1.81
CA ALA A 81 -12.67 0.34 -2.05
C ALA A 81 -11.44 -0.36 -1.45
N LEU A 82 -10.31 0.34 -1.34
CA LEU A 82 -9.10 -0.13 -0.69
C LEU A 82 -9.34 -0.53 0.79
N PHE A 83 -10.08 0.31 1.51
CA PHE A 83 -10.39 0.09 2.92
C PHE A 83 -11.55 -0.88 3.09
N LYS A 84 -12.62 -0.75 2.30
CA LYS A 84 -13.78 -1.64 2.34
C LYS A 84 -13.43 -3.07 1.92
N GLY A 85 -12.58 -3.25 0.91
CA GLY A 85 -12.08 -4.53 0.42
C GLY A 85 -11.03 -5.18 1.32
N LYS A 86 -10.65 -4.55 2.43
CA LYS A 86 -9.66 -5.03 3.42
C LYS A 86 -8.23 -5.24 2.91
N TRP A 87 -7.92 -4.95 1.66
CA TRP A 87 -6.57 -5.14 1.11
C TRP A 87 -5.51 -4.33 1.84
N TYR A 88 -5.86 -3.12 2.29
CA TYR A 88 -4.99 -2.34 3.16
C TYR A 88 -4.71 -3.03 4.49
N ASN A 89 -5.73 -3.63 5.10
CA ASN A 89 -5.59 -4.36 6.36
C ASN A 89 -4.74 -5.63 6.18
N ILE A 90 -4.94 -6.37 5.08
CA ILE A 90 -4.12 -7.55 4.76
C ILE A 90 -2.65 -7.16 4.67
N LYS A 91 -2.32 -6.10 3.92
CA LYS A 91 -0.94 -5.60 3.83
C LYS A 91 -0.36 -5.25 5.20
N GLN A 92 -1.13 -4.62 6.09
CA GLN A 92 -0.69 -4.31 7.45
C GLN A 92 -0.47 -5.58 8.28
N LEU A 93 -1.40 -6.54 8.23
CA LEU A 93 -1.29 -7.80 8.97
C LEU A 93 -0.06 -8.61 8.56
N ILE A 94 0.26 -8.66 7.25
CA ILE A 94 1.47 -9.30 6.75
C ILE A 94 2.72 -8.63 7.35
N GLY A 95 2.75 -7.30 7.41
CA GLY A 95 3.84 -6.55 8.03
C GLY A 95 4.03 -6.89 9.50
N ILE A 96 2.94 -6.90 10.26
CA ILE A 96 2.93 -7.24 11.70
C ILE A 96 3.38 -8.69 11.92
N ALA A 97 2.83 -9.63 11.14
CA ALA A 97 3.17 -11.03 11.26
C ALA A 97 4.65 -11.29 10.92
N LYS A 98 5.16 -10.63 9.88
CA LYS A 98 6.59 -10.71 9.50
C LYS A 98 7.48 -10.11 10.58
N GLU A 99 7.11 -8.97 11.16
CA GLU A 99 7.82 -8.36 12.28
C GLU A 99 7.83 -9.27 13.50
N ALA A 100 6.67 -9.84 13.88
CA ALA A 100 6.57 -10.78 14.99
C ALA A 100 7.42 -12.03 14.75
N LYS A 101 7.41 -12.57 13.53
CA LYS A 101 8.28 -13.69 13.16
C LYS A 101 9.76 -13.31 13.31
N LEU A 102 10.17 -12.16 12.81
CA LEU A 102 11.57 -11.71 12.92
C LEU A 102 11.99 -11.45 14.38
N ARG A 103 11.12 -10.93 15.21
CA ARG A 103 11.38 -10.71 16.65
C ARG A 103 11.45 -12.00 17.45
N ASN A 104 10.56 -12.94 17.14
CA ASN A 104 10.42 -14.19 17.92
C ASN A 104 11.24 -15.33 17.33
N SER A 105 11.74 -15.22 16.12
CA SER A 105 12.56 -16.24 15.51
C SER A 105 14.03 -15.87 15.60
N ALA A 106 14.62 -16.11 16.78
CA ALA A 106 15.88 -16.81 16.74
C ALA A 106 15.53 -18.24 16.30
N PRO A 107 15.72 -18.64 15.04
CA PRO A 107 15.32 -19.98 14.62
C PRO A 107 16.13 -20.97 15.43
N ILE A 108 15.45 -21.90 16.11
CA ILE A 108 16.12 -23.08 16.67
C ILE A 108 16.67 -23.81 15.45
N LYS A 109 17.97 -23.63 15.19
CA LYS A 109 18.63 -24.21 14.00
C LYS A 109 18.90 -25.67 14.17
N TYR A 110 19.13 -26.11 15.41
CA TYR A 110 19.52 -27.45 15.73
C TYR A 110 18.69 -28.00 16.88
N HIS A 111 18.22 -29.22 16.75
CA HIS A 111 17.68 -30.03 17.82
C HIS A 111 18.69 -31.10 18.18
N ILE A 112 19.22 -31.06 19.38
CA ILE A 112 20.29 -31.96 19.84
C ILE A 112 19.68 -32.92 20.82
N GLU A 113 19.72 -34.19 20.50
CA GLU A 113 19.30 -35.28 21.37
C GLU A 113 20.56 -35.96 21.92
N ILE A 114 20.66 -36.07 23.25
CA ILE A 114 21.77 -36.70 23.93
C ILE A 114 21.22 -37.86 24.76
N ALA A 115 21.71 -39.04 24.50
CA ALA A 115 21.30 -40.23 25.22
C ALA A 115 21.68 -40.12 26.73
N LYS A 116 20.81 -40.61 27.61
CA LYS A 116 21.11 -40.62 29.05
C LYS A 116 22.33 -41.48 29.40
N THR A 117 22.57 -42.53 28.62
CA THR A 117 23.71 -43.40 28.74
C THR A 117 25.02 -42.66 28.50
N PHE A 118 25.07 -41.72 27.61
CA PHE A 118 26.24 -40.87 27.34
C PHE A 118 26.72 -40.17 28.63
N TRP A 119 25.83 -39.55 29.36
CA TRP A 119 26.17 -38.90 30.62
C TRP A 119 26.67 -39.89 31.68
N ALA A 120 26.01 -41.04 31.77
CA ALA A 120 26.43 -42.09 32.72
C ALA A 120 27.83 -42.60 32.41
N ASN A 121 28.18 -42.75 31.14
CA ASN A 121 29.49 -43.19 30.68
C ASN A 121 30.58 -42.16 31.00
N ILE A 122 30.31 -40.86 30.74
CA ILE A 122 31.23 -39.76 31.08
C ILE A 122 31.49 -39.73 32.59
N PHE A 123 30.42 -39.73 33.40
CA PHE A 123 30.58 -39.69 34.87
C PHE A 123 31.35 -40.86 35.40
N LYS A 124 31.19 -42.05 34.83
CA LYS A 124 31.91 -43.23 35.21
C LYS A 124 33.40 -43.16 34.77
N ALA A 125 33.67 -42.67 33.57
CA ALA A 125 35.03 -42.51 33.05
C ALA A 125 35.83 -41.46 33.84
N GLU A 126 35.19 -40.35 34.21
CA GLU A 126 35.80 -39.25 34.94
C GLU A 126 35.71 -39.41 36.49
N GLY A 127 35.05 -40.47 36.98
CA GLY A 127 34.92 -40.76 38.40
C GLY A 127 34.07 -39.77 39.21
N ILE A 128 33.13 -39.05 38.51
CA ILE A 128 32.32 -38.01 39.14
C ILE A 128 31.09 -38.62 39.80
N THR A 129 31.08 -38.62 41.12
CA THR A 129 29.99 -39.18 41.95
C THR A 129 29.08 -38.09 42.56
N ASP A 130 29.58 -36.85 42.68
CA ASP A 130 28.86 -35.74 43.24
C ASP A 130 27.86 -35.15 42.21
N ARG A 131 26.58 -34.98 42.60
CA ARG A 131 25.53 -34.46 41.75
C ARG A 131 25.79 -33.04 41.27
N VAL A 132 26.42 -32.19 42.08
CA VAL A 132 26.72 -30.81 41.70
C VAL A 132 27.75 -30.80 40.55
N LYS A 133 28.83 -31.55 40.72
CA LYS A 133 29.87 -31.71 39.71
C LYS A 133 29.37 -32.38 38.43
N GLN A 134 28.44 -33.35 38.53
CA GLN A 134 27.77 -33.93 37.39
C GLN A 134 27.00 -32.89 36.57
N GLN A 135 26.25 -31.98 37.27
CA GLN A 135 25.51 -30.94 36.58
C GLN A 135 26.43 -29.88 35.93
N GLU A 136 27.50 -29.52 36.60
CA GLU A 136 28.51 -28.62 36.02
C GLU A 136 29.12 -29.22 34.76
N ARG A 137 29.51 -30.49 34.79
CA ARG A 137 30.08 -31.19 33.63
C ARG A 137 29.10 -31.31 32.46
N VAL A 138 27.81 -31.56 32.76
CA VAL A 138 26.73 -31.53 31.75
C VAL A 138 26.59 -30.17 31.09
N ASN A 139 26.62 -29.10 31.88
CA ASN A 139 26.51 -27.76 31.36
C ASN A 139 27.73 -27.38 30.49
N GLU A 140 28.95 -27.74 30.96
CA GLU A 140 30.17 -27.51 30.21
C GLU A 140 30.14 -28.20 28.84
N GLU A 141 29.69 -29.45 28.77
CA GLU A 141 29.63 -30.20 27.52
C GLU A 141 28.55 -29.62 26.57
N LYS A 142 27.40 -29.20 27.12
CA LYS A 142 26.40 -28.51 26.34
C LYS A 142 26.92 -27.20 25.79
N ASP A 143 27.65 -26.42 26.56
CA ASP A 143 28.23 -25.16 26.12
C ASP A 143 29.30 -25.39 25.02
N ASN A 144 30.10 -26.46 25.15
CA ASN A 144 31.06 -26.87 24.12
C ASN A 144 30.35 -27.18 22.80
N ILE A 145 29.27 -27.96 22.82
CA ILE A 145 28.47 -28.28 21.64
C ILE A 145 27.86 -27.04 21.04
N ILE A 146 27.27 -26.16 21.87
CA ILE A 146 26.69 -24.91 21.43
C ILE A 146 27.75 -24.02 20.75
N ASN A 147 28.90 -23.83 21.42
CA ASN A 147 30.00 -23.02 20.90
C ASN A 147 30.55 -23.59 19.58
N PHE A 148 30.62 -24.90 19.47
CA PHE A 148 31.03 -25.57 18.23
C PHE A 148 30.05 -25.29 17.08
N LEU A 149 28.75 -25.39 17.32
CA LEU A 149 27.70 -25.21 16.29
C LEU A 149 27.44 -23.76 15.95
N THR A 150 27.66 -22.80 16.88
CA THR A 150 27.31 -21.39 16.70
C THR A 150 28.55 -20.51 16.48
N GLY A 151 29.73 -20.96 16.74
CA GLY A 151 30.97 -20.19 16.59
C GLY A 151 31.26 -19.85 15.12
N MET A 152 31.42 -18.59 14.80
CA MET A 152 31.74 -18.11 13.43
C MET A 152 33.10 -18.73 12.94
N GLU A 153 34.01 -19.00 13.84
CA GLU A 153 35.32 -19.62 13.56
C GLU A 153 35.24 -21.11 13.23
N ASN A 154 34.11 -21.75 13.51
CA ASN A 154 33.86 -23.16 13.32
C ASN A 154 33.12 -23.50 12.01
N SER A 155 32.88 -22.50 11.17
CA SER A 155 32.25 -22.70 9.86
C SER A 155 33.13 -23.63 9.00
N GLY A 156 32.57 -24.80 8.66
CA GLY A 156 33.29 -25.82 7.89
C GLY A 156 34.08 -26.85 8.69
N LYS A 157 34.09 -26.80 10.03
CA LYS A 157 34.66 -27.85 10.88
C LYS A 157 33.73 -29.06 10.96
N VAL A 158 34.31 -30.22 11.16
CA VAL A 158 33.60 -31.51 11.22
C VAL A 158 33.49 -31.94 12.69
N LEU A 159 32.30 -32.31 13.10
CA LEU A 159 32.04 -32.93 14.39
C LEU A 159 32.05 -34.46 14.20
N PHE A 160 32.83 -35.13 14.98
CA PHE A 160 32.84 -36.59 15.01
C PHE A 160 32.03 -37.08 16.21
N SER A 161 31.13 -38.03 15.98
CA SER A 161 30.42 -38.77 17.02
C SER A 161 30.57 -40.26 16.77
N GLU A 162 30.62 -41.02 17.84
CA GLU A 162 30.68 -42.49 17.78
C GLU A 162 29.26 -43.04 17.99
N PHE A 163 28.99 -44.17 17.38
CA PHE A 163 27.78 -44.94 17.61
C PHE A 163 28.11 -46.39 17.83
N TYR A 164 27.28 -47.12 18.52
CA TYR A 164 27.44 -48.56 18.69
C TYR A 164 26.20 -49.30 18.21
N VAL A 165 26.41 -50.53 17.77
CA VAL A 165 25.34 -51.39 17.32
C VAL A 165 24.94 -52.32 18.46
N SER A 166 23.66 -52.27 18.82
CA SER A 166 23.10 -53.18 19.83
C SER A 166 23.12 -54.62 19.36
N PRO A 167 23.15 -55.62 20.27
CA PRO A 167 23.05 -57.03 19.88
C PRO A 167 21.82 -57.38 19.00
N ASN A 168 20.81 -56.55 19.00
CA ASN A 168 19.62 -56.67 18.17
C ASN A 168 19.78 -56.06 16.76
N GLY A 169 20.94 -55.51 16.41
CA GLY A 169 21.23 -54.91 15.13
C GLY A 169 20.74 -53.45 14.97
N GLU A 170 20.29 -52.82 16.06
CA GLU A 170 19.88 -51.42 16.04
C GLU A 170 21.06 -50.50 16.34
N GLU A 171 21.23 -49.45 15.53
CA GLU A 171 22.22 -48.40 15.75
C GLU A 171 21.79 -47.49 16.90
N GLN A 172 22.67 -47.36 17.92
CA GLN A 172 22.44 -46.44 19.03
C GLN A 172 23.46 -45.30 18.98
N HIS A 173 22.95 -44.11 18.81
CA HIS A 173 23.74 -42.89 18.75
C HIS A 173 23.72 -42.19 20.11
N ASP A 174 24.90 -41.83 20.62
CA ASP A 174 25.02 -41.09 21.86
C ASP A 174 24.61 -39.64 21.73
N VAL A 175 24.87 -39.01 20.58
CA VAL A 175 24.49 -37.64 20.27
C VAL A 175 23.94 -37.59 18.86
N VAL A 176 22.71 -37.09 18.72
CA VAL A 176 22.06 -36.85 17.42
C VAL A 176 21.80 -35.37 17.25
N ILE A 177 22.31 -34.79 16.18
CA ILE A 177 22.12 -33.37 15.84
C ILE A 177 21.21 -33.30 14.63
N ASN A 178 19.95 -32.97 14.87
CA ASN A 178 18.97 -32.75 13.82
C ASN A 178 18.94 -31.26 13.43
N LYS A 179 19.23 -30.98 12.17
CA LYS A 179 19.03 -29.67 11.64
C LYS A 179 17.53 -29.46 11.46
N ILE A 180 16.96 -28.50 12.17
CA ILE A 180 15.58 -28.12 11.96
C ILE A 180 15.56 -27.29 10.67
N GLU A 181 14.98 -27.85 9.60
CA GLU A 181 14.67 -27.08 8.42
C GLU A 181 13.58 -26.08 8.80
N THR A 182 13.96 -24.84 9.00
CA THR A 182 12.99 -23.75 9.03
C THR A 182 12.36 -23.70 7.64
N ASP A 183 11.03 -23.79 7.58
CA ASP A 183 10.27 -23.57 6.36
C ASP A 183 10.90 -22.45 5.56
N LYS A 184 11.15 -22.72 4.27
CA LYS A 184 11.83 -21.78 3.36
C LYS A 184 11.25 -20.40 3.54
N GLU A 185 12.09 -19.55 4.11
CA GLU A 185 11.73 -18.25 4.62
C GLU A 185 10.92 -17.46 3.61
N GLY A 186 9.69 -17.10 3.98
CA GLY A 186 8.92 -16.08 3.31
C GLY A 186 8.24 -16.46 1.99
N GLY A 187 8.13 -17.76 1.66
CA GLY A 187 7.57 -18.20 0.38
C GLY A 187 6.20 -17.58 0.07
N ASP A 188 5.23 -17.81 0.89
CA ASP A 188 3.87 -17.37 0.63
C ASP A 188 3.69 -15.87 0.89
N TRP A 189 4.36 -15.31 1.89
CA TRP A 189 4.21 -13.89 2.23
C TRP A 189 4.73 -12.93 1.17
N ALA A 190 5.71 -13.32 0.37
CA ALA A 190 6.19 -12.51 -0.73
C ALA A 190 5.11 -12.43 -1.83
N THR A 191 4.43 -13.53 -2.10
CA THR A 191 3.30 -13.59 -3.04
C THR A 191 2.13 -12.76 -2.53
N ASP A 192 1.75 -12.92 -1.26
CA ASP A 192 0.65 -12.18 -0.63
C ASP A 192 0.90 -10.66 -0.62
N ILE A 193 2.15 -10.24 -0.36
CA ILE A 193 2.52 -8.81 -0.43
C ILE A 193 2.38 -8.29 -1.86
N ILE A 194 2.84 -9.05 -2.86
CA ILE A 194 2.72 -8.67 -4.27
C ILE A 194 1.24 -8.52 -4.65
N GLU A 195 0.41 -9.49 -4.27
CA GLU A 195 -1.02 -9.47 -4.53
C GLU A 195 -1.68 -8.27 -3.85
N ALA A 196 -1.45 -8.06 -2.57
CA ALA A 196 -2.00 -6.93 -1.82
C ALA A 196 -1.60 -5.59 -2.43
N VAL A 197 -0.33 -5.41 -2.81
CA VAL A 197 0.14 -4.17 -3.44
C VAL A 197 -0.47 -3.98 -4.83
N ASN A 198 -0.59 -5.05 -5.64
CA ASN A 198 -1.23 -4.97 -6.94
C ASN A 198 -2.72 -4.58 -6.82
N MET A 199 -3.44 -5.17 -5.86
CA MET A 199 -4.83 -4.80 -5.58
C MET A 199 -4.97 -3.37 -5.07
N MET A 200 -4.01 -2.89 -4.28
CA MET A 200 -3.96 -1.48 -3.89
C MET A 200 -3.75 -0.56 -5.10
N CYS A 201 -2.79 -0.87 -5.97
CA CYS A 201 -2.55 -0.12 -7.20
C CYS A 201 -3.78 -0.13 -8.12
N PHE A 202 -4.42 -1.29 -8.29
CA PHE A 202 -5.65 -1.44 -9.07
C PHE A 202 -6.78 -0.55 -8.51
N THR A 203 -6.99 -0.58 -7.20
CA THR A 203 -7.99 0.24 -6.52
C THR A 203 -7.71 1.74 -6.68
N MET A 204 -6.45 2.13 -6.66
CA MET A 204 -6.01 3.51 -6.90
C MET A 204 -5.99 3.89 -8.38
N ARG A 205 -6.32 2.96 -9.29
CA ARG A 205 -6.27 3.14 -10.75
C ARG A 205 -4.89 3.55 -11.26
N VAL A 206 -3.86 3.03 -10.62
CA VAL A 206 -2.47 3.26 -10.99
C VAL A 206 -1.83 1.91 -11.30
N HIS A 207 -1.17 1.79 -12.44
CA HIS A 207 -0.42 0.59 -12.75
C HIS A 207 0.87 0.54 -11.91
N SER A 208 1.22 -0.63 -11.38
CA SER A 208 2.40 -0.78 -10.51
C SER A 208 3.71 -0.32 -11.18
N ASN A 209 3.84 -0.49 -12.49
CA ASN A 209 5.01 -0.04 -13.26
C ASN A 209 5.16 1.50 -13.31
N LEU A 210 4.09 2.27 -13.07
CA LEU A 210 4.16 3.74 -13.00
C LEU A 210 4.64 4.22 -11.62
N VAL A 211 4.43 3.41 -10.58
CA VAL A 211 4.84 3.74 -9.20
C VAL A 211 6.28 3.32 -8.95
N GLY A 212 6.77 2.33 -9.68
CA GLY A 212 8.08 1.73 -9.51
C GLY A 212 8.01 0.21 -9.41
N SER A 213 8.97 -0.42 -8.73
CA SER A 213 8.96 -1.86 -8.53
C SER A 213 7.98 -2.26 -7.42
N VAL A 214 7.25 -3.34 -7.66
CA VAL A 214 6.41 -3.96 -6.62
C VAL A 214 7.31 -4.70 -5.63
N PRO A 215 7.11 -4.56 -4.31
CA PRO A 215 7.87 -5.32 -3.33
C PRO A 215 7.81 -6.84 -3.61
N GLY A 216 8.94 -7.52 -3.56
CA GLY A 216 9.03 -8.97 -3.77
C GLY A 216 9.19 -9.41 -5.22
N LYS A 217 9.09 -8.52 -6.19
CA LYS A 217 9.33 -8.83 -7.60
C LYS A 217 10.51 -8.00 -8.12
N SER A 218 11.63 -8.64 -8.41
CA SER A 218 12.87 -7.94 -8.76
C SER A 218 12.88 -7.29 -10.13
N GLN A 219 11.96 -7.68 -11.01
CA GLN A 219 11.86 -7.09 -12.35
C GLN A 219 10.41 -7.02 -12.82
N THR A 220 9.89 -5.81 -12.84
CA THR A 220 8.81 -5.47 -13.76
C THR A 220 9.44 -5.25 -15.12
N ASN A 221 8.80 -5.75 -16.19
CA ASN A 221 9.21 -5.41 -17.56
C ASN A 221 9.20 -3.90 -17.72
N ASN A 222 10.38 -3.33 -17.73
CA ASN A 222 10.58 -1.88 -17.76
C ASN A 222 10.94 -1.42 -19.17
N SER A 223 10.27 -1.98 -20.21
CA SER A 223 10.48 -1.45 -21.54
C SER A 223 10.01 0.00 -21.63
N GLY A 224 10.72 0.82 -22.35
CA GLY A 224 10.35 2.22 -22.53
C GLY A 224 9.00 2.38 -23.24
N SER A 225 8.64 1.44 -24.14
CA SER A 225 7.34 1.38 -24.81
C SER A 225 6.20 1.14 -23.85
N ASP A 226 6.30 0.12 -22.98
CA ASP A 226 5.26 -0.19 -21.99
C ASP A 226 4.98 1.00 -21.07
N LYS A 227 6.05 1.68 -20.62
CA LYS A 227 5.90 2.87 -19.76
C LYS A 227 5.17 4.01 -20.47
N ARG A 228 5.45 4.22 -21.75
CA ARG A 228 4.77 5.25 -22.56
C ARG A 228 3.30 4.93 -22.75
N GLU A 229 2.98 3.67 -23.08
CA GLU A 229 1.59 3.23 -23.21
C GLU A 229 0.81 3.36 -21.90
N LEU A 230 1.39 2.88 -20.80
CA LEU A 230 0.79 2.99 -19.48
C LEU A 230 0.58 4.45 -19.05
N TYR A 231 1.53 5.33 -19.35
CA TYR A 231 1.41 6.76 -19.09
C TYR A 231 0.28 7.39 -19.91
N THR A 232 0.15 7.02 -21.18
CA THR A 232 -0.92 7.45 -22.06
C THR A 232 -2.29 7.01 -21.55
N ILE A 233 -2.41 5.75 -21.14
CA ILE A 233 -3.64 5.20 -20.55
C ILE A 233 -3.97 5.94 -19.23
N ALA A 234 -2.96 6.16 -18.37
CA ALA A 234 -3.15 6.87 -17.11
C ALA A 234 -3.67 8.29 -17.33
N GLN A 235 -3.14 9.03 -18.30
CA GLN A 235 -3.65 10.36 -18.67
C GLN A 235 -5.11 10.32 -19.14
N ALA A 236 -5.45 9.35 -19.99
CA ALA A 236 -6.83 9.19 -20.48
C ALA A 236 -7.81 8.91 -19.33
N LEU A 237 -7.42 8.10 -18.37
CA LEU A 237 -8.21 7.79 -17.18
C LEU A 237 -8.41 9.00 -16.25
N GLN A 238 -7.52 10.00 -16.29
CA GLN A 238 -7.64 11.22 -15.49
C GLN A 238 -8.56 12.28 -16.11
N LYS A 239 -8.89 12.17 -17.39
CA LYS A 239 -9.70 13.18 -18.08
C LYS A 239 -11.03 13.54 -17.39
N PRO A 240 -11.85 12.59 -16.88
CA PRO A 240 -13.07 12.92 -16.16
C PRO A 240 -12.82 13.79 -14.91
N TYR A 241 -11.69 13.62 -14.25
CA TYR A 241 -11.31 14.43 -13.07
C TYR A 241 -10.87 15.83 -13.48
N HIS A 242 -10.14 15.97 -14.59
CA HIS A 242 -9.80 17.27 -15.16
C HIS A 242 -11.05 18.06 -15.54
N ASP A 243 -12.03 17.41 -16.14
CA ASP A 243 -13.29 18.04 -16.49
C ASP A 243 -14.04 18.56 -15.26
N LEU A 244 -14.03 17.81 -14.17
CA LEU A 244 -14.62 18.24 -12.89
C LEU A 244 -13.90 19.46 -12.30
N LEU A 245 -12.56 19.48 -12.35
CA LEU A 245 -11.76 20.62 -11.87
C LEU A 245 -12.06 21.88 -12.69
N PHE A 246 -12.27 21.73 -13.97
CA PHE A 246 -12.50 22.86 -14.87
C PHE A 246 -13.93 23.37 -14.93
N ASN A 247 -14.89 22.70 -14.32
CA ASN A 247 -16.29 23.12 -14.34
C ASN A 247 -16.48 24.58 -13.87
N VAL A 248 -15.84 24.97 -12.78
CA VAL A 248 -15.93 26.34 -12.25
C VAL A 248 -15.29 27.34 -13.21
N HIS A 249 -14.12 27.00 -13.75
CA HIS A 249 -13.39 27.85 -14.69
C HIS A 249 -14.20 28.10 -15.97
N ARG A 250 -14.83 27.04 -16.51
CA ARG A 250 -15.72 27.17 -17.69
C ARG A 250 -16.92 28.09 -17.42
N LEU A 251 -17.52 28.03 -16.22
CA LEU A 251 -18.56 28.93 -15.84
C LEU A 251 -18.09 30.39 -15.77
N ILE A 252 -16.91 30.64 -15.18
CA ILE A 252 -16.31 31.97 -15.07
C ILE A 252 -16.01 32.53 -16.46
N ILE A 253 -15.37 31.76 -17.33
CA ILE A 253 -15.03 32.15 -18.70
C ILE A 253 -16.29 32.52 -19.47
N ARG A 254 -17.31 31.68 -19.40
CA ARG A 254 -18.59 31.91 -20.06
C ARG A 254 -19.31 33.18 -19.52
N PHE A 255 -19.28 33.39 -18.20
CA PHE A 255 -19.90 34.53 -17.56
C PHE A 255 -19.25 35.85 -17.99
N ASN A 256 -17.91 35.86 -18.04
CA ASN A 256 -17.15 37.06 -18.44
C ASN A 256 -17.04 37.23 -19.94
N LYS A 257 -17.61 36.32 -20.75
CA LYS A 257 -17.53 36.32 -22.20
C LYS A 257 -16.09 36.38 -22.74
N TRP A 258 -15.18 35.68 -22.10
CA TRP A 258 -13.79 35.56 -22.52
C TRP A 258 -13.68 34.62 -23.72
N ASN A 259 -13.80 35.19 -24.91
CA ASN A 259 -13.74 34.43 -26.13
C ASN A 259 -12.31 33.88 -26.37
N GLY A 260 -12.22 32.63 -26.75
CA GLY A 260 -10.94 31.99 -27.03
C GLY A 260 -10.18 31.48 -25.80
N ALA A 261 -10.65 31.73 -24.57
CA ALA A 261 -10.10 31.17 -23.35
C ALA A 261 -10.81 29.84 -23.02
N PHE A 262 -10.05 28.78 -22.77
CA PHE A 262 -10.58 27.50 -22.22
C PHE A 262 -9.54 26.87 -21.30
N PRO A 263 -9.97 26.25 -20.20
CA PRO A 263 -9.08 25.53 -19.32
C PRO A 263 -8.80 24.16 -19.94
N ASP A 264 -7.54 23.80 -20.00
CA ASP A 264 -7.12 22.50 -20.54
C ASP A 264 -5.95 21.91 -19.73
N CYS A 265 -5.90 20.59 -19.69
CA CYS A 265 -4.71 19.83 -19.31
C CYS A 265 -4.14 19.21 -20.59
N PRO A 266 -3.01 19.72 -21.08
CA PRO A 266 -2.45 19.22 -22.30
C PRO A 266 -2.07 17.74 -22.13
N PHE A 267 -2.39 16.95 -23.14
CA PHE A 267 -1.95 15.57 -23.22
C PHE A 267 -0.45 15.55 -23.52
N ILE A 268 0.32 14.92 -22.65
CA ILE A 268 1.77 14.84 -22.78
C ILE A 268 2.13 13.49 -23.37
N GLN A 269 2.80 13.51 -24.50
CA GLN A 269 3.35 12.31 -25.11
C GLN A 269 4.81 12.16 -24.69
N LEU A 270 5.14 11.00 -24.11
CA LEU A 270 6.53 10.65 -23.82
C LEU A 270 7.20 10.14 -25.09
N THR A 271 8.32 10.76 -25.46
CA THR A 271 9.15 10.35 -26.61
C THR A 271 10.43 9.68 -26.13
N THR A 272 11.10 8.93 -27.00
CA THR A 272 12.44 8.41 -26.72
C THR A 272 13.48 9.53 -26.83
N LEU A 273 14.63 9.35 -26.16
CA LEU A 273 15.76 10.27 -26.30
C LEU A 273 16.31 10.31 -27.72
N ASP A 274 16.11 9.23 -28.49
CA ASP A 274 16.54 9.18 -29.89
C ASP A 274 15.73 10.12 -30.79
N GLU A 275 14.42 10.27 -30.47
CA GLU A 275 13.53 11.19 -31.18
C GLU A 275 13.60 12.62 -30.63
N ASN A 276 13.89 12.76 -29.35
CA ASN A 276 13.93 14.04 -28.65
C ASN A 276 15.24 14.19 -27.83
N LYS A 277 16.33 14.46 -28.54
CA LYS A 277 17.68 14.59 -27.96
C LYS A 277 17.78 15.66 -26.86
N ASP A 278 16.95 16.70 -26.95
CA ASP A 278 16.92 17.80 -25.98
C ASP A 278 16.00 17.52 -24.77
N ALA A 279 15.40 16.36 -24.70
CA ALA A 279 14.42 15.97 -23.68
C ALA A 279 13.28 17.01 -23.48
N LYS A 280 12.93 17.75 -24.54
CA LYS A 280 11.85 18.75 -24.49
C LYS A 280 10.50 18.07 -24.37
N GLN A 281 9.65 18.64 -23.54
CA GLN A 281 8.29 18.17 -23.39
C GLN A 281 7.50 18.44 -24.68
N VAL A 282 7.00 17.38 -25.33
CA VAL A 282 6.15 17.49 -26.50
C VAL A 282 4.70 17.44 -26.07
N SER A 283 3.99 18.57 -26.17
CA SER A 283 2.54 18.60 -25.99
C SER A 283 1.86 18.39 -27.32
N MET A 284 0.89 17.47 -27.41
CA MET A 284 0.00 17.41 -28.55
C MET A 284 -0.87 18.67 -28.54
N LYS A 285 -0.70 19.53 -29.54
CA LYS A 285 -1.68 20.57 -29.79
C LYS A 285 -2.97 19.89 -30.25
N PRO A 286 -4.15 20.28 -29.75
CA PRO A 286 -5.39 19.79 -30.30
C PRO A 286 -5.36 20.08 -31.80
N SER A 287 -5.66 19.07 -32.62
CA SER A 287 -5.78 19.25 -34.07
C SER A 287 -6.80 20.36 -34.30
N LYS A 288 -6.40 21.42 -34.95
CA LYS A 288 -7.37 22.35 -35.49
C LYS A 288 -8.22 21.52 -36.45
N ASN A 289 -9.47 21.25 -36.09
CA ASN A 289 -10.44 20.82 -37.06
C ASN A 289 -10.47 21.92 -38.09
N GLU A 290 -9.96 21.63 -39.27
CA GLU A 290 -10.16 22.45 -40.44
C GLU A 290 -11.67 22.49 -40.65
N GLU A 291 -12.29 23.62 -40.29
CA GLU A 291 -13.62 23.97 -40.75
C GLU A 291 -13.54 24.01 -42.30
N LYS A 292 -14.17 23.04 -42.91
CA LYS A 292 -14.62 23.16 -44.28
C LYS A 292 -16.07 23.60 -44.32
#